data_97131d0efc6afa192fbd9bbec377b396
#
_entry.id   97131d0efc6afa192fbd9bbec377b396
#
_cell.length_a   1.000
_cell.length_b   1.000
_cell.length_c   1.000
_cell.angle_alpha   90.00
_cell.angle_beta   90.00
_cell.angle_gamma   90.00
#
_symmetry.space_group_name_H-M   'P 1'
#
loop_
_entity.id
_entity.type
_entity.pdbx_description
1 polymer ?
#
loop_
_entity_poly.entity_id
_entity_poly.type
_entity_poly.pdbx_seq_one_letter_code
_entity_poly.pdbx_strand_id
1 'polypeptide(L)'
;MREPSGRLAAVAWDIDGTLIDSEPLHHRALLAACKALGTDLSDLPDQAFRGIHMGDVWRQISPRLASEVSEATWLASINAHYVEARGSLIALPQAVATIRALQRLGILQACVSNSSRSVVDANIDALGIGDAMAFSLSLDDVARGKPDPEPYLAACMRLGLEPSQVVAVEDSRAGAISARAAGLHVVGYRPSGGGFDDVDLEIDQLADVLTLFHPAANGS
;
A
#
# COMPACT_ATOMS: atom_id res chain seq x y z
N MET A 1 -9.77 -19.45 9.08
CA MET A 1 -9.42 -18.30 9.94
C MET A 1 -8.44 -18.82 11.00
N ARG A 2 -7.22 -18.29 11.03
CA ARG A 2 -6.25 -18.59 12.11
C ARG A 2 -6.39 -17.53 13.18
N GLU A 3 -6.58 -17.94 14.43
CA GLU A 3 -6.55 -16.98 15.54
C GLU A 3 -5.13 -16.46 15.77
N PRO A 4 -4.98 -15.16 16.10
CA PRO A 4 -3.67 -14.60 16.42
C PRO A 4 -3.08 -15.32 17.63
N SER A 5 -1.78 -15.64 17.57
CA SER A 5 -1.07 -16.35 18.64
C SER A 5 -0.77 -15.49 19.88
N GLY A 6 -1.28 -14.26 19.94
CA GLY A 6 -1.09 -13.30 21.04
C GLY A 6 -2.05 -12.11 20.92
N ARG A 7 -1.97 -11.20 21.89
CA ARG A 7 -2.75 -9.95 21.84
C ARG A 7 -2.21 -9.04 20.76
N LEU A 8 -3.04 -8.72 19.76
CA LEU A 8 -2.72 -7.75 18.73
C LEU A 8 -2.60 -6.34 19.32
N ALA A 9 -1.60 -5.59 18.90
CA ALA A 9 -1.25 -4.28 19.45
C ALA A 9 -1.06 -3.19 18.39
N ALA A 10 -0.89 -3.56 17.12
CA ALA A 10 -0.67 -2.62 16.03
C ALA A 10 -1.24 -3.10 14.70
N VAL A 11 -1.43 -2.14 13.78
CA VAL A 11 -1.76 -2.38 12.38
C VAL A 11 -0.69 -1.77 11.48
N ALA A 12 -0.19 -2.57 10.54
CA ALA A 12 0.65 -2.16 9.43
C ALA A 12 -0.20 -2.16 8.15
N TRP A 13 -0.52 -0.97 7.66
CA TRP A 13 -1.37 -0.75 6.50
C TRP A 13 -0.56 -0.75 5.22
N ASP A 14 -0.94 -1.52 4.23
CA ASP A 14 -0.66 -1.17 2.86
C ASP A 14 -1.45 0.10 2.49
N ILE A 15 -1.05 0.81 1.43
CA ILE A 15 -1.64 2.09 1.07
C ILE A 15 -2.42 1.99 -0.24
N ASP A 16 -1.72 1.61 -1.33
CA ASP A 16 -2.21 1.66 -2.70
C ASP A 16 -3.18 0.50 -2.97
N GLY A 17 -4.46 0.77 -3.19
CA GLY A 17 -5.51 -0.25 -3.31
C GLY A 17 -6.08 -0.73 -1.97
N THR A 18 -5.46 -0.36 -0.85
CA THR A 18 -5.94 -0.71 0.50
C THR A 18 -6.60 0.49 1.20
N LEU A 19 -5.93 1.63 1.27
CA LEU A 19 -6.45 2.85 1.91
C LEU A 19 -6.94 3.89 0.90
N ILE A 20 -6.37 3.88 -0.30
CA ILE A 20 -6.59 4.88 -1.32
C ILE A 20 -6.70 4.24 -2.71
N ASP A 21 -7.62 4.73 -3.54
CA ASP A 21 -7.71 4.36 -4.96
C ASP A 21 -6.69 5.20 -5.76
N SER A 22 -5.45 4.71 -5.80
CA SER A 22 -4.33 5.38 -6.44
C SER A 22 -4.12 4.98 -7.90
N GLU A 23 -4.66 3.84 -8.35
CA GLU A 23 -4.40 3.28 -9.68
C GLU A 23 -4.76 4.24 -10.82
N PRO A 24 -5.92 4.95 -10.82
CA PRO A 24 -6.24 5.92 -11.85
C PRO A 24 -5.24 7.07 -11.92
N LEU A 25 -4.69 7.50 -10.79
CA LEU A 25 -3.70 8.57 -10.75
C LEU A 25 -2.34 8.07 -11.23
N HIS A 26 -1.90 6.87 -10.84
CA HIS A 26 -0.68 6.25 -11.35
C HIS A 26 -0.70 6.17 -12.89
N HIS A 27 -1.81 5.73 -13.47
CA HIS A 27 -1.97 5.67 -14.92
C HIS A 27 -1.86 7.04 -15.58
N ARG A 28 -2.58 8.06 -15.06
CA ARG A 28 -2.49 9.43 -15.59
C ARG A 28 -1.08 10.02 -15.47
N ALA A 29 -0.42 9.79 -14.33
CA ALA A 29 0.95 10.26 -14.11
C ALA A 29 1.94 9.62 -15.08
N LEU A 30 1.80 8.32 -15.35
CA LEU A 30 2.57 7.61 -16.36
C LEU A 30 2.43 8.24 -17.74
N LEU A 31 1.19 8.45 -18.20
CA LEU A 31 0.92 9.06 -19.51
C LEU A 31 1.47 10.49 -19.60
N ALA A 32 1.29 11.28 -18.55
CA ALA A 32 1.80 12.66 -18.49
C ALA A 32 3.35 12.70 -18.52
N ALA A 33 3.99 11.82 -17.77
CA ALA A 33 5.44 11.70 -17.77
C ALA A 33 6.01 11.31 -19.14
N CYS A 34 5.43 10.29 -19.78
CA CYS A 34 5.85 9.87 -21.12
C CYS A 34 5.65 10.99 -22.13
N LYS A 35 4.54 11.72 -22.09
CA LYS A 35 4.27 12.87 -22.94
C LYS A 35 5.30 14.00 -22.71
N ALA A 36 5.63 14.30 -21.46
CA ALA A 36 6.64 15.30 -21.11
C ALA A 36 8.04 14.91 -21.60
N LEU A 37 8.32 13.60 -21.70
CA LEU A 37 9.57 13.04 -22.24
C LEU A 37 9.51 12.78 -23.75
N GLY A 38 8.51 13.37 -24.45
CA GLY A 38 8.40 13.35 -25.90
C GLY A 38 7.77 12.09 -26.50
N THR A 39 7.15 11.22 -25.67
CA THR A 39 6.54 9.97 -26.14
C THR A 39 5.03 9.98 -25.91
N ASP A 40 4.26 9.86 -26.99
CA ASP A 40 2.82 9.69 -26.94
C ASP A 40 2.48 8.19 -26.82
N LEU A 41 1.63 7.86 -25.87
CA LEU A 41 1.12 6.52 -25.59
C LEU A 41 -0.39 6.39 -25.86
N SER A 42 -1.00 7.37 -26.53
CA SER A 42 -2.44 7.39 -26.83
C SER A 42 -2.91 6.24 -27.75
N ASP A 43 -1.97 5.54 -28.39
CA ASP A 43 -2.22 4.32 -29.18
C ASP A 43 -2.43 3.07 -28.33
N LEU A 44 -2.13 3.14 -27.04
CA LEU A 44 -2.28 2.02 -26.12
C LEU A 44 -3.64 2.09 -25.40
N PRO A 45 -4.25 0.93 -25.10
CA PRO A 45 -5.51 0.90 -24.36
C PRO A 45 -5.34 1.44 -22.94
N ASP A 46 -6.38 2.08 -22.40
CA ASP A 46 -6.39 2.69 -21.05
C ASP A 46 -5.98 1.74 -19.90
N GLN A 47 -6.01 0.43 -20.15
CA GLN A 47 -5.66 -0.60 -19.19
C GLN A 47 -4.33 -1.28 -19.47
N ALA A 48 -3.54 -0.76 -20.43
CA ALA A 48 -2.32 -1.42 -20.91
C ALA A 48 -1.29 -1.73 -19.81
N PHE A 49 -1.29 -0.96 -18.75
CA PHE A 49 -0.28 -1.06 -17.68
C PHE A 49 -0.89 -1.34 -16.29
N ARG A 50 -2.20 -1.61 -16.23
CA ARG A 50 -2.89 -1.86 -14.96
C ARG A 50 -2.39 -3.15 -14.30
N GLY A 51 -1.97 -3.05 -13.03
CA GLY A 51 -1.46 -4.19 -12.26
C GLY A 51 -0.10 -4.72 -12.73
N ILE A 52 0.60 -4.02 -13.64
CA ILE A 52 1.94 -4.41 -14.12
C ILE A 52 3.01 -3.73 -13.27
N HIS A 53 4.03 -4.48 -12.87
CA HIS A 53 5.16 -3.94 -12.14
C HIS A 53 5.91 -2.88 -12.97
N MET A 54 6.30 -1.75 -12.36
CA MET A 54 6.88 -0.60 -13.07
C MET A 54 8.15 -0.94 -13.87
N GLY A 55 8.97 -1.89 -13.41
CA GLY A 55 10.11 -2.38 -14.18
C GLY A 55 9.71 -3.12 -15.47
N ASP A 56 8.54 -3.78 -15.48
CA ASP A 56 8.00 -4.42 -16.68
C ASP A 56 7.41 -3.37 -17.64
N VAL A 57 6.76 -2.35 -17.08
CA VAL A 57 6.27 -1.19 -17.84
C VAL A 57 7.45 -0.47 -18.50
N TRP A 58 8.52 -0.23 -17.75
CA TRP A 58 9.75 0.37 -18.29
C TRP A 58 10.30 -0.41 -19.49
N ARG A 59 10.41 -1.74 -19.36
CA ARG A 59 10.91 -2.60 -20.47
C ARG A 59 10.05 -2.49 -21.74
N GLN A 60 8.76 -2.27 -21.60
CA GLN A 60 7.84 -2.10 -22.72
C GLN A 60 7.91 -0.70 -23.35
N ILE A 61 8.10 0.33 -22.53
CA ILE A 61 8.03 1.73 -22.97
C ILE A 61 9.41 2.27 -23.38
N SER A 62 10.50 1.85 -22.74
CA SER A 62 11.84 2.39 -22.98
C SER A 62 12.26 2.41 -24.44
N PRO A 63 11.88 1.42 -25.32
CA PRO A 63 12.22 1.49 -26.74
C PRO A 63 11.54 2.64 -27.51
N ARG A 64 10.52 3.27 -26.92
CA ARG A 64 9.77 4.38 -27.50
C ARG A 64 10.26 5.74 -27.01
N LEU A 65 11.06 5.77 -25.93
CA LEU A 65 11.64 6.97 -25.33
C LEU A 65 12.96 7.32 -26.05
N ALA A 66 13.36 8.58 -25.93
CA ALA A 66 14.68 9.01 -26.39
C ALA A 66 15.78 8.26 -25.63
N SER A 67 16.89 7.94 -26.30
CA SER A 67 17.96 7.09 -25.76
C SER A 67 18.66 7.65 -24.51
N GLU A 68 18.58 8.96 -24.30
CA GLU A 68 19.10 9.66 -23.13
C GLU A 68 18.20 9.59 -21.90
N VAL A 69 16.97 9.11 -22.03
CA VAL A 69 16.04 8.96 -20.92
C VAL A 69 16.37 7.69 -20.15
N SER A 70 16.84 7.84 -18.92
CA SER A 70 17.05 6.71 -18.00
C SER A 70 15.76 6.29 -17.31
N GLU A 71 15.71 5.05 -16.81
CA GLU A 71 14.60 4.56 -15.98
C GLU A 71 14.40 5.47 -14.75
N ALA A 72 15.47 5.92 -14.11
CA ALA A 72 15.41 6.82 -12.97
C ALA A 72 14.77 8.17 -13.31
N THR A 73 15.12 8.74 -14.48
CA THR A 73 14.53 10.00 -14.97
C THR A 73 13.04 9.83 -15.25
N TRP A 74 12.65 8.70 -15.88
CA TRP A 74 11.28 8.40 -16.18
C TRP A 74 10.43 8.19 -14.91
N LEU A 75 10.92 7.41 -13.93
CA LEU A 75 10.25 7.22 -12.64
C LEU A 75 10.12 8.54 -11.86
N ALA A 76 11.15 9.37 -11.84
CA ALA A 76 11.12 10.68 -11.20
C ALA A 76 10.04 11.58 -11.83
N SER A 77 9.91 11.55 -13.17
CA SER A 77 8.86 12.29 -13.88
C SER A 77 7.45 11.80 -13.52
N ILE A 78 7.25 10.48 -13.44
CA ILE A 78 5.96 9.90 -13.00
C ILE A 78 5.63 10.35 -11.58
N ASN A 79 6.57 10.22 -10.66
CA ASN A 79 6.36 10.61 -9.26
C ASN A 79 6.04 12.11 -9.14
N ALA A 80 6.70 12.97 -9.91
CA ALA A 80 6.42 14.40 -9.92
C ALA A 80 4.98 14.69 -10.37
N HIS A 81 4.52 14.10 -11.48
CA HIS A 81 3.14 14.26 -11.96
C HIS A 81 2.12 13.68 -10.98
N TYR A 82 2.45 12.54 -10.33
CA TYR A 82 1.60 11.95 -9.30
C TYR A 82 1.40 12.89 -8.12
N VAL A 83 2.51 13.40 -7.56
CA VAL A 83 2.49 14.32 -6.40
C VAL A 83 1.76 15.63 -6.74
N GLU A 84 1.97 16.18 -7.93
CA GLU A 84 1.28 17.39 -8.38
C GLU A 84 -0.24 17.20 -8.43
N ALA A 85 -0.70 16.05 -8.90
CA ALA A 85 -2.13 15.74 -9.05
C ALA A 85 -2.76 15.03 -7.83
N ARG A 86 -2.07 14.94 -6.68
CA ARG A 86 -2.53 14.22 -5.48
C ARG A 86 -3.91 14.65 -4.96
N GLY A 87 -4.32 15.89 -5.24
CA GLY A 87 -5.66 16.38 -4.87
C GLY A 87 -6.82 15.64 -5.55
N SER A 88 -6.55 14.78 -6.55
CA SER A 88 -7.54 13.90 -7.20
C SER A 88 -7.63 12.50 -6.58
N LEU A 89 -6.84 12.20 -5.57
CA LEU A 89 -6.86 10.92 -4.87
C LEU A 89 -8.13 10.77 -4.05
N ILE A 90 -8.67 9.57 -4.02
CA ILE A 90 -9.91 9.24 -3.31
C ILE A 90 -9.62 8.14 -2.29
N ALA A 91 -9.95 8.43 -1.02
CA ALA A 91 -9.90 7.41 0.03
C ALA A 91 -10.84 6.26 -0.29
N LEU A 92 -10.39 5.03 -0.06
CA LEU A 92 -11.28 3.87 -0.13
C LEU A 92 -12.33 3.92 0.98
N PRO A 93 -13.51 3.30 0.76
CA PRO A 93 -14.59 3.36 1.73
C PRO A 93 -14.13 2.95 3.13
N GLN A 94 -14.50 3.74 4.13
CA GLN A 94 -14.19 3.53 5.55
C GLN A 94 -12.70 3.62 5.95
N ALA A 95 -11.74 3.79 5.03
CA ALA A 95 -10.31 3.82 5.35
C ALA A 95 -9.97 4.82 6.47
N VAL A 96 -10.26 6.10 6.27
CA VAL A 96 -9.97 7.13 7.27
C VAL A 96 -10.76 6.93 8.55
N ALA A 97 -12.03 6.51 8.47
CA ALA A 97 -12.87 6.27 9.65
C ALA A 97 -12.33 5.13 10.52
N THR A 98 -11.87 4.04 9.90
CA THR A 98 -11.26 2.89 10.59
C THR A 98 -9.94 3.28 11.26
N ILE A 99 -9.06 3.98 10.55
CA ILE A 99 -7.79 4.49 11.11
C ILE A 99 -8.05 5.36 12.34
N ARG A 100 -9.02 6.30 12.25
CA ARG A 100 -9.38 7.17 13.38
C ARG A 100 -10.00 6.41 14.54
N ALA A 101 -10.76 5.35 14.27
CA ALA A 101 -11.31 4.48 15.32
C ALA A 101 -10.19 3.73 16.07
N LEU A 102 -9.22 3.14 15.35
CA LEU A 102 -8.07 2.48 15.96
C LEU A 102 -7.19 3.46 16.74
N GLN A 103 -6.98 4.68 16.24
CA GLN A 103 -6.28 5.74 16.96
C GLN A 103 -6.94 6.03 18.31
N ARG A 104 -8.28 6.15 18.35
CA ARG A 104 -9.03 6.36 19.61
C ARG A 104 -8.93 5.17 20.57
N LEU A 105 -8.75 3.96 20.05
CA LEU A 105 -8.52 2.75 20.86
C LEU A 105 -7.06 2.64 21.35
N GLY A 106 -6.18 3.57 20.97
CA GLY A 106 -4.77 3.54 21.33
C GLY A 106 -3.96 2.47 20.60
N ILE A 107 -4.48 1.93 19.48
CA ILE A 107 -3.77 0.95 18.66
C ILE A 107 -2.72 1.66 17.82
N LEU A 108 -1.48 1.19 17.89
CA LEU A 108 -0.38 1.72 17.06
C LEU A 108 -0.63 1.42 15.59
N GLN A 109 -0.29 2.37 14.71
CA GLN A 109 -0.49 2.23 13.28
C GLN A 109 0.74 2.70 12.50
N ALA A 110 1.07 1.98 11.44
CA ALA A 110 2.11 2.39 10.48
C ALA A 110 1.64 2.07 9.06
N CYS A 111 2.17 2.82 8.07
CA CYS A 111 1.98 2.49 6.66
C CYS A 111 3.22 1.78 6.13
N VAL A 112 3.01 0.79 5.24
CA VAL A 112 4.08 0.02 4.57
C VAL A 112 3.71 -0.12 3.10
N SER A 113 4.45 0.54 2.21
CA SER A 113 4.15 0.57 0.77
C SER A 113 5.38 0.27 -0.08
N ASN A 114 5.16 -0.31 -1.28
CA ASN A 114 6.18 -0.45 -2.33
C ASN A 114 6.34 0.80 -3.21
N SER A 115 5.62 1.87 -2.92
CA SER A 115 5.76 3.15 -3.61
C SER A 115 6.97 3.94 -3.10
N SER A 116 7.47 4.89 -3.90
CA SER A 116 8.55 5.80 -3.49
C SER A 116 8.11 6.69 -2.33
N ARG A 117 9.08 7.26 -1.62
CA ARG A 117 8.82 8.13 -0.46
C ARG A 117 7.88 9.28 -0.83
N SER A 118 8.09 9.94 -1.97
CA SER A 118 7.27 11.08 -2.40
C SER A 118 5.81 10.69 -2.66
N VAL A 119 5.54 9.48 -3.18
CA VAL A 119 4.19 8.95 -3.42
C VAL A 119 3.53 8.58 -2.09
N VAL A 120 4.24 7.91 -1.20
CA VAL A 120 3.74 7.57 0.15
C VAL A 120 3.34 8.82 0.92
N ASP A 121 4.20 9.84 0.92
CA ASP A 121 3.91 11.10 1.62
C ASP A 121 2.70 11.81 1.02
N ALA A 122 2.57 11.82 -0.33
CA ALA A 122 1.42 12.40 -1.02
C ALA A 122 0.11 11.67 -0.68
N ASN A 123 0.14 10.34 -0.57
CA ASN A 123 -1.03 9.52 -0.20
C ASN A 123 -1.46 9.79 1.24
N ILE A 124 -0.51 9.82 2.18
CA ILE A 124 -0.79 10.11 3.60
C ILE A 124 -1.34 11.52 3.79
N ASP A 125 -0.79 12.50 3.07
CA ASP A 125 -1.26 13.89 3.06
C ASP A 125 -2.69 13.99 2.50
N ALA A 126 -2.97 13.35 1.36
CA ALA A 126 -4.29 13.32 0.73
C ALA A 126 -5.35 12.66 1.64
N LEU A 127 -4.98 11.63 2.39
CA LEU A 127 -5.86 10.96 3.35
C LEU A 127 -6.01 11.76 4.66
N GLY A 128 -5.11 12.69 4.95
CA GLY A 128 -5.09 13.45 6.20
C GLY A 128 -4.89 12.57 7.44
N ILE A 129 -4.08 11.50 7.34
CA ILE A 129 -3.92 10.50 8.41
C ILE A 129 -2.55 10.53 9.10
N GLY A 130 -1.68 11.46 8.73
CA GLY A 130 -0.29 11.50 9.23
C GLY A 130 -0.16 11.50 10.75
N ASP A 131 -1.06 12.16 11.47
CA ASP A 131 -1.10 12.21 12.94
C ASP A 131 -1.61 10.91 13.60
N ALA A 132 -2.20 10.00 12.83
CA ALA A 132 -2.63 8.68 13.30
C ALA A 132 -1.55 7.61 13.09
N MET A 133 -0.52 7.89 12.31
CA MET A 133 0.56 6.97 11.99
C MET A 133 1.78 7.23 12.88
N ALA A 134 2.33 6.17 13.47
CA ALA A 134 3.61 6.26 14.19
C ALA A 134 4.74 6.60 13.20
N PHE A 135 4.68 6.05 12.00
CA PHE A 135 5.56 6.32 10.86
C PHE A 135 4.98 5.70 9.57
N SER A 136 5.68 5.93 8.46
CA SER A 136 5.48 5.20 7.21
C SER A 136 6.81 4.64 6.70
N LEU A 137 6.73 3.51 5.99
CA LEU A 137 7.80 2.91 5.20
C LEU A 137 7.42 2.93 3.72
N SER A 138 8.36 3.36 2.91
CA SER A 138 8.32 3.35 1.45
C SER A 138 9.33 2.34 0.91
N LEU A 139 9.35 2.14 -0.40
CA LEU A 139 10.39 1.34 -1.06
C LEU A 139 11.80 1.92 -0.83
N ASP A 140 11.91 3.23 -0.63
CA ASP A 140 13.19 3.92 -0.42
C ASP A 140 13.79 3.67 0.98
N ASP A 141 13.01 3.10 1.91
CA ASP A 141 13.45 2.83 3.29
C ASP A 141 13.96 1.40 3.50
N VAL A 142 13.90 0.54 2.48
CA VAL A 142 14.24 -0.88 2.55
C VAL A 142 15.12 -1.29 1.38
N ALA A 143 15.92 -2.33 1.56
CA ALA A 143 16.73 -2.85 0.47
C ALA A 143 15.90 -3.66 -0.54
N ARG A 144 14.83 -4.32 -0.06
CA ARG A 144 13.95 -5.15 -0.87
C ARG A 144 12.50 -4.89 -0.49
N GLY A 145 11.70 -4.55 -1.50
CA GLY A 145 10.27 -4.35 -1.34
C GLY A 145 9.48 -5.66 -1.29
N LYS A 146 8.16 -5.57 -1.06
CA LYS A 146 7.24 -6.72 -1.15
C LYS A 146 7.41 -7.42 -2.53
N PRO A 147 7.46 -8.75 -2.58
CA PRO A 147 7.07 -9.73 -1.60
C PRO A 147 8.14 -10.14 -0.57
N ASP A 148 9.32 -9.50 -0.52
CA ASP A 148 10.30 -9.77 0.52
C ASP A 148 9.72 -9.39 1.91
N PRO A 149 10.01 -10.14 2.99
CA PRO A 149 9.53 -9.83 4.33
C PRO A 149 10.14 -8.57 4.95
N GLU A 150 11.19 -8.02 4.37
CA GLU A 150 11.96 -6.90 4.94
C GLU A 150 11.10 -5.69 5.32
N PRO A 151 10.13 -5.20 4.49
CA PRO A 151 9.31 -4.03 4.84
C PRO A 151 8.50 -4.24 6.13
N TYR A 152 7.89 -5.40 6.29
CA TYR A 152 7.08 -5.71 7.47
C TYR A 152 7.92 -6.02 8.70
N LEU A 153 9.06 -6.69 8.55
CA LEU A 153 10.02 -6.85 9.66
C LEU A 153 10.57 -5.51 10.13
N ALA A 154 10.89 -4.59 9.22
CA ALA A 154 11.31 -3.24 9.55
C ALA A 154 10.20 -2.46 10.29
N ALA A 155 8.93 -2.64 9.87
CA ALA A 155 7.79 -2.05 10.56
C ALA A 155 7.66 -2.57 11.99
N CYS A 156 7.71 -3.88 12.20
CA CYS A 156 7.66 -4.49 13.53
C CYS A 156 8.79 -4.00 14.44
N MET A 157 10.02 -3.97 13.91
CA MET A 157 11.19 -3.47 14.64
C MET A 157 11.01 -2.00 15.08
N ARG A 158 10.51 -1.14 14.19
CA ARG A 158 10.27 0.29 14.51
C ARG A 158 9.10 0.49 15.47
N LEU A 159 8.10 -0.40 15.46
CA LEU A 159 7.00 -0.41 16.43
C LEU A 159 7.45 -0.95 17.80
N GLY A 160 8.58 -1.65 17.89
CA GLY A 160 9.01 -2.34 19.10
C GLY A 160 8.12 -3.53 19.47
N LEU A 161 7.54 -4.20 18.47
CA LEU A 161 6.59 -5.30 18.63
C LEU A 161 7.09 -6.56 17.92
N GLU A 162 6.72 -7.72 18.49
CA GLU A 162 6.90 -8.99 17.79
C GLU A 162 5.93 -9.06 16.59
N PRO A 163 6.33 -9.71 15.48
CA PRO A 163 5.47 -9.81 14.30
C PRO A 163 4.08 -10.38 14.59
N SER A 164 3.97 -11.36 15.49
CA SER A 164 2.68 -11.95 15.90
C SER A 164 1.72 -10.99 16.61
N GLN A 165 2.18 -9.81 17.02
CA GLN A 165 1.38 -8.76 17.64
C GLN A 165 0.89 -7.70 16.64
N VAL A 166 1.28 -7.81 15.36
CA VAL A 166 1.00 -6.83 14.32
C VAL A 166 0.08 -7.45 13.26
N VAL A 167 -0.96 -6.72 12.91
CA VAL A 167 -1.85 -7.03 11.77
C VAL A 167 -1.32 -6.32 10.54
N ALA A 168 -1.12 -7.03 9.45
CA ALA A 168 -0.96 -6.43 8.12
C ALA A 168 -2.31 -6.44 7.41
N VAL A 169 -2.70 -5.31 6.80
CA VAL A 169 -3.89 -5.20 5.94
C VAL A 169 -3.42 -4.94 4.51
N GLU A 170 -3.79 -5.82 3.60
CA GLU A 170 -3.25 -5.89 2.24
C GLU A 170 -4.34 -6.21 1.21
N ASP A 171 -4.26 -5.61 0.03
CA ASP A 171 -5.10 -5.93 -1.12
C ASP A 171 -4.40 -6.78 -2.18
N SER A 172 -3.06 -6.92 -2.07
CA SER A 172 -2.20 -7.57 -3.06
C SER A 172 -1.63 -8.90 -2.58
N ARG A 173 -1.44 -9.83 -3.53
CA ARG A 173 -0.76 -11.09 -3.23
C ARG A 173 0.70 -10.89 -2.80
N ALA A 174 1.41 -9.94 -3.43
CA ALA A 174 2.80 -9.67 -3.09
C ALA A 174 2.93 -9.16 -1.65
N GLY A 175 2.03 -8.28 -1.23
CA GLY A 175 1.99 -7.78 0.14
C GLY A 175 1.60 -8.86 1.16
N ALA A 176 0.59 -9.67 0.84
CA ALA A 176 0.20 -10.78 1.71
C ALA A 176 1.34 -11.79 1.93
N ILE A 177 2.06 -12.16 0.86
CA ILE A 177 3.25 -13.02 0.95
C ILE A 177 4.33 -12.37 1.83
N SER A 178 4.60 -11.07 1.65
CA SER A 178 5.58 -10.32 2.43
C SER A 178 5.24 -10.33 3.92
N ALA A 179 3.99 -9.98 4.27
CA ALA A 179 3.51 -9.95 5.65
C ALA A 179 3.51 -11.33 6.30
N ARG A 180 3.07 -12.35 5.55
CA ARG A 180 3.09 -13.75 6.01
C ARG A 180 4.52 -14.24 6.27
N ALA A 181 5.45 -13.97 5.37
CA ALA A 181 6.85 -14.35 5.51
C ALA A 181 7.52 -13.63 6.70
N ALA A 182 7.07 -12.43 7.03
CA ALA A 182 7.50 -11.68 8.21
C ALA A 182 6.87 -12.18 9.53
N GLY A 183 5.83 -13.04 9.46
CA GLY A 183 5.18 -13.62 10.64
C GLY A 183 4.05 -12.79 11.25
N LEU A 184 3.50 -11.82 10.50
CA LEU A 184 2.36 -11.02 10.91
C LEU A 184 1.04 -11.80 10.79
N HIS A 185 0.00 -11.30 11.47
CA HIS A 185 -1.39 -11.69 11.18
C HIS A 185 -1.86 -10.95 9.94
N VAL A 186 -2.21 -11.69 8.88
CA VAL A 186 -2.49 -11.10 7.56
C VAL A 186 -3.97 -11.03 7.29
N VAL A 187 -4.46 -9.81 7.06
CA VAL A 187 -5.84 -9.52 6.64
C VAL A 187 -5.83 -9.12 5.17
N GLY A 188 -6.52 -9.88 4.35
CA GLY A 188 -6.74 -9.58 2.93
C GLY A 188 -7.97 -8.72 2.73
N TYR A 189 -7.81 -7.52 2.18
CA TYR A 189 -8.91 -6.62 1.83
C TYR A 189 -9.36 -6.86 0.40
N ARG A 190 -10.63 -7.25 0.20
CA ARG A 190 -11.20 -7.61 -1.10
C ARG A 190 -12.64 -7.11 -1.28
N PRO A 191 -12.85 -5.82 -1.56
CA PRO A 191 -14.19 -5.26 -1.72
C PRO A 191 -14.98 -5.84 -2.91
N SER A 192 -14.29 -6.42 -3.89
CA SER A 192 -14.93 -7.02 -5.09
C SER A 192 -14.99 -8.54 -5.06
N GLY A 193 -14.63 -9.17 -3.93
CA GLY A 193 -14.52 -10.63 -3.81
C GLY A 193 -13.30 -11.21 -4.53
N GLY A 194 -13.12 -12.55 -4.44
CA GLY A 194 -11.96 -13.25 -4.97
C GLY A 194 -10.77 -13.16 -4.00
N GLY A 195 -10.40 -14.28 -3.37
CA GLY A 195 -9.36 -14.32 -2.36
C GLY A 195 -7.96 -14.58 -2.89
N PHE A 196 -6.98 -14.45 -2.02
CA PHE A 196 -5.64 -15.00 -2.21
C PHE A 196 -5.27 -15.86 -0.99
N ASP A 197 -4.49 -16.93 -1.25
CA ASP A 197 -4.34 -18.04 -0.31
C ASP A 197 -3.48 -17.72 0.94
N ASP A 198 -2.77 -16.60 0.96
CA ASP A 198 -1.77 -16.26 1.98
C ASP A 198 -2.29 -15.33 3.08
N VAL A 199 -3.58 -15.38 3.44
CA VAL A 199 -4.19 -14.54 4.47
C VAL A 199 -4.80 -15.37 5.61
N ASP A 200 -4.88 -14.77 6.80
CA ASP A 200 -5.52 -15.37 7.97
C ASP A 200 -7.01 -15.03 8.04
N LEU A 201 -7.37 -13.85 7.52
CA LEU A 201 -8.72 -13.33 7.45
C LEU A 201 -8.91 -12.57 6.13
N GLU A 202 -10.05 -12.79 5.46
CA GLU A 202 -10.49 -11.93 4.35
C GLU A 202 -11.60 -11.01 4.82
N ILE A 203 -11.55 -9.76 4.39
CA ILE A 203 -12.55 -8.72 4.64
C ILE A 203 -12.94 -8.02 3.35
N ASP A 204 -14.17 -7.59 3.24
CA ASP A 204 -14.69 -6.74 2.17
C ASP A 204 -14.91 -5.28 2.63
N GLN A 205 -14.86 -5.03 3.94
CA GLN A 205 -14.97 -3.72 4.56
C GLN A 205 -13.79 -3.47 5.50
N LEU A 206 -13.11 -2.33 5.36
CA LEU A 206 -11.98 -2.00 6.23
C LEU A 206 -12.37 -1.87 7.71
N ALA A 207 -13.63 -1.53 8.00
CA ALA A 207 -14.12 -1.46 9.37
C ALA A 207 -14.05 -2.81 10.11
N ASP A 208 -14.05 -3.94 9.40
CA ASP A 208 -13.97 -5.27 10.00
C ASP A 208 -12.65 -5.50 10.74
N VAL A 209 -11.59 -4.76 10.39
CA VAL A 209 -10.32 -4.76 11.14
C VAL A 209 -10.52 -4.42 12.62
N LEU A 210 -11.51 -3.59 12.95
CA LEU A 210 -11.81 -3.21 14.34
C LEU A 210 -12.19 -4.41 15.20
N THR A 211 -12.77 -5.44 14.61
CA THR A 211 -13.20 -6.66 15.35
C THR A 211 -12.03 -7.41 15.99
N LEU A 212 -10.83 -7.26 15.42
CA LEU A 212 -9.61 -7.89 15.91
C LEU A 212 -9.10 -7.25 17.22
N PHE A 213 -9.54 -6.03 17.53
CA PHE A 213 -9.07 -5.23 18.68
C PHE A 213 -10.15 -5.02 19.76
N HIS A 214 -11.36 -5.47 19.52
CA HIS A 214 -12.38 -5.51 20.59
C HIS A 214 -12.07 -6.66 21.55
N PRO A 215 -12.06 -6.46 22.88
CA PRO A 215 -12.00 -7.58 23.81
C PRO A 215 -13.22 -8.47 23.51
N ALA A 216 -12.99 -9.76 23.33
CA ALA A 216 -14.08 -10.74 23.30
C ALA A 216 -14.96 -10.43 24.51
N ALA A 217 -16.26 -10.17 24.29
CA ALA A 217 -17.21 -10.04 25.37
C ALA A 217 -17.13 -11.38 26.13
N ASN A 218 -16.47 -11.36 27.29
CA ASN A 218 -16.43 -12.52 28.18
C ASN A 218 -17.89 -12.87 28.48
N GLY A 219 -18.35 -13.98 27.89
CA GLY A 219 -19.65 -14.54 28.22
C GLY A 219 -19.70 -14.81 29.72
N SER A 220 -20.59 -14.11 30.36
CA SER A 220 -20.98 -14.32 31.75
C SER A 220 -21.77 -15.62 31.87
#